data_592e09e4e2cbb660ff8531b6dc0a2bf1
#
_entry.id   592e09e4e2cbb660ff8531b6dc0a2bf1
#
_cell.length_a   1.000
_cell.length_b   1.000
_cell.length_c   1.000
_cell.angle_alpha   90.00
_cell.angle_beta   90.00
_cell.angle_gamma   90.00
#
_symmetry.space_group_name_H-M   'P 1'
#
loop_
_entity.id
_entity.type
_entity.pdbx_description
1 polymer ?
#
loop_
_entity_poly.entity_id
_entity_poly.type
_entity_poly.pdbx_seq_one_letter_code
_entity_poly.pdbx_strand_id
1 'polypeptide(L)'
;MPPLSERTARSLLLPALVYTALTSAIVSSLGMLLVPTIAEELSVSVSSAQWMLTINLLVGAVATPIMGRLSDGPHKKRLLLVSLATILVGSVLAACAPNFTVFLIGRALQGLSYGIVPVTIALARRYLAEDTVRVGISSLSVTVSTGLGIGYPLTGILASAAGFRAAFAFAAVFLVTASIVVWRIVPNGPDERGLRTRFDTLGALLLGTGLAALLVAVSEGSNWGWSSAWTLSCFLAAAVLLAGWAFVELRIPNPLVNLRVVRNKDVLLANSTAIGLGAAMYIGLSVSSLIAQAPTSTGYGIALPLFWAGFVMLPLSVGSLGANRVVRALARRTRLTTFLPLGAAVTTTSAILLWFVHDQLWEILIGMLLFGIGMGTTYAAMPALIARSVADTELGSAVSFNQVLRTVGGAFGSALSGAVLAAHMGTDLHPTDGGITLAFALAACGSAIVFAGLAVNHVRSRARKGEAPSARVPHDVTSFR
;
A
#
# COMPACT_ATOMS: atom_id res chain seq x y z
N MET A 1 25.89 -19.19 20.93
CA MET A 1 24.67 -19.25 21.76
C MET A 1 23.89 -20.51 21.40
N PRO A 2 23.40 -21.28 22.34
CA PRO A 2 22.67 -22.53 22.09
C PRO A 2 21.37 -22.24 21.32
N PRO A 3 20.88 -23.21 20.51
CA PRO A 3 19.60 -23.05 19.81
C PRO A 3 18.46 -22.96 20.83
N LEU A 4 17.48 -22.08 20.55
CA LEU A 4 16.28 -21.97 21.37
C LEU A 4 15.52 -23.30 21.39
N SER A 5 14.90 -23.66 22.53
CA SER A 5 14.05 -24.86 22.58
C SER A 5 12.88 -24.70 21.57
N GLU A 6 12.43 -25.80 20.96
CA GLU A 6 11.34 -25.76 19.96
C GLU A 6 10.06 -25.11 20.52
N ARG A 7 9.75 -25.32 21.80
CA ARG A 7 8.61 -24.67 22.46
C ARG A 7 8.76 -23.15 22.51
N THR A 8 9.95 -22.66 22.87
CA THR A 8 10.26 -21.22 22.92
C THR A 8 10.25 -20.60 21.52
N ALA A 9 10.81 -21.29 20.52
CA ALA A 9 10.80 -20.82 19.15
C ALA A 9 9.37 -20.71 18.58
N ARG A 10 8.47 -21.65 18.89
CA ARG A 10 7.06 -21.61 18.48
C ARG A 10 6.30 -20.45 19.13
N SER A 11 6.50 -20.19 20.43
CA SER A 11 5.83 -19.08 21.13
C SER A 11 6.30 -17.71 20.66
N LEU A 12 7.55 -17.58 20.23
CA LEU A 12 8.14 -16.34 19.74
C LEU A 12 7.94 -16.09 18.23
N LEU A 13 7.43 -17.07 17.48
CA LEU A 13 7.30 -16.96 16.03
C LEU A 13 6.37 -15.81 15.62
N LEU A 14 5.16 -15.73 16.19
CA LEU A 14 4.21 -14.67 15.86
C LEU A 14 4.76 -13.27 16.22
N PRO A 15 5.29 -13.01 17.41
CA PRO A 15 5.99 -11.76 17.71
C PRO A 15 7.11 -11.43 16.74
N ALA A 16 7.93 -12.41 16.33
CA ALA A 16 9.02 -12.21 15.37
C ALA A 16 8.51 -11.80 13.99
N LEU A 17 7.44 -12.43 13.48
CA LEU A 17 6.83 -12.09 12.21
C LEU A 17 6.16 -10.70 12.26
N VAL A 18 5.49 -10.36 13.38
CA VAL A 18 4.90 -9.04 13.60
C VAL A 18 6.00 -7.96 13.64
N TYR A 19 7.11 -8.21 14.35
CA TYR A 19 8.25 -7.30 14.39
C TYR A 19 8.84 -7.07 12.99
N THR A 20 9.01 -8.13 12.21
CA THR A 20 9.52 -8.05 10.83
C THR A 20 8.56 -7.27 9.91
N ALA A 21 7.25 -7.50 10.03
CA ALA A 21 6.25 -6.74 9.28
C ALA A 21 6.21 -5.26 9.70
N LEU A 22 6.38 -4.97 11.00
CA LEU A 22 6.47 -3.60 11.52
C LEU A 22 7.69 -2.87 10.95
N THR A 23 8.86 -3.53 10.99
CA THR A 23 10.10 -2.99 10.40
C THR A 23 9.90 -2.63 8.94
N SER A 24 9.30 -3.54 8.18
CA SER A 24 9.00 -3.35 6.75
C SER A 24 8.05 -2.17 6.52
N ALA A 25 6.99 -2.04 7.33
CA ALA A 25 6.03 -0.96 7.22
C ALA A 25 6.64 0.41 7.57
N ILE A 26 7.50 0.48 8.58
CA ILE A 26 8.25 1.70 8.92
C ILE A 26 9.17 2.08 7.77
N VAL A 27 9.97 1.15 7.23
CA VAL A 27 10.88 1.42 6.11
C VAL A 27 10.13 1.94 4.88
N SER A 28 8.96 1.38 4.58
CA SER A 28 8.15 1.83 3.45
C SER A 28 7.56 3.23 3.64
N SER A 29 7.31 3.66 4.88
CA SER A 29 6.77 4.99 5.20
C SER A 29 7.82 6.09 5.28
N LEU A 30 9.10 5.72 5.44
CA LEU A 30 10.19 6.70 5.42
C LEU A 30 10.24 7.42 4.07
N GLY A 31 10.43 8.71 4.12
CA GLY A 31 10.68 9.50 2.93
C GLY A 31 9.55 10.43 2.51
N MET A 32 8.28 10.09 2.70
CA MET A 32 7.20 10.97 2.25
C MET A 32 7.26 12.35 2.93
N LEU A 33 7.59 12.40 4.21
CA LEU A 33 7.80 13.63 4.95
C LEU A 33 9.06 14.38 4.49
N LEU A 34 10.03 13.67 3.93
CA LEU A 34 11.36 14.18 3.61
C LEU A 34 11.48 14.71 2.17
N VAL A 35 10.42 14.71 1.37
CA VAL A 35 10.48 15.17 -0.03
C VAL A 35 11.05 16.59 -0.14
N PRO A 36 10.57 17.59 0.63
CA PRO A 36 11.15 18.94 0.56
C PRO A 36 12.62 18.98 1.01
N THR A 37 12.94 18.33 2.13
CA THR A 37 14.31 18.29 2.68
C THR A 37 15.30 17.64 1.70
N ILE A 38 14.88 16.56 1.03
CA ILE A 38 15.73 15.85 0.05
C ILE A 38 15.90 16.67 -1.22
N ALA A 39 14.86 17.40 -1.65
CA ALA A 39 14.95 18.33 -2.77
C ALA A 39 16.02 19.40 -2.50
N GLU A 40 16.02 19.98 -1.32
CA GLU A 40 16.98 20.99 -0.89
C GLU A 40 18.40 20.41 -0.74
N GLU A 41 18.57 19.35 0.06
CA GLU A 41 19.90 18.81 0.40
C GLU A 41 20.60 18.12 -0.78
N LEU A 42 19.85 17.53 -1.72
CA LEU A 42 20.41 16.91 -2.92
C LEU A 42 20.31 17.80 -4.16
N SER A 43 19.89 19.08 -4.01
CA SER A 43 19.82 20.11 -5.04
C SER A 43 19.03 19.66 -6.27
N VAL A 44 17.84 19.09 -6.06
CA VAL A 44 16.91 18.67 -7.11
C VAL A 44 15.55 19.36 -6.93
N SER A 45 14.74 19.42 -7.98
CA SER A 45 13.39 19.96 -7.86
C SER A 45 12.50 19.08 -6.95
N VAL A 46 11.47 19.65 -6.34
CA VAL A 46 10.48 18.91 -5.54
C VAL A 46 9.81 17.82 -6.40
N SER A 47 9.54 18.10 -7.68
CA SER A 47 9.02 17.12 -8.62
C SER A 47 9.99 15.94 -8.82
N SER A 48 11.28 16.21 -9.01
CA SER A 48 12.30 15.16 -9.08
C SER A 48 12.39 14.37 -7.76
N ALA A 49 12.35 15.05 -6.61
CA ALA A 49 12.40 14.40 -5.31
C ALA A 49 11.20 13.46 -5.10
N GLN A 50 10.03 13.73 -5.66
CA GLN A 50 8.87 12.82 -5.58
C GLN A 50 9.12 11.46 -6.22
N TRP A 51 10.07 11.34 -7.15
CA TRP A 51 10.48 10.05 -7.69
C TRP A 51 10.94 9.05 -6.62
N MET A 52 11.44 9.53 -5.48
CA MET A 52 11.80 8.66 -4.35
C MET A 52 10.61 7.85 -3.80
N LEU A 53 9.39 8.40 -3.89
CA LEU A 53 8.15 7.71 -3.50
C LEU A 53 7.67 6.81 -4.63
N THR A 54 7.65 7.34 -5.84
CA THR A 54 7.18 6.63 -7.04
C THR A 54 8.01 5.38 -7.29
N ILE A 55 9.36 5.45 -7.26
CA ILE A 55 10.23 4.29 -7.48
C ILE A 55 10.09 3.22 -6.39
N ASN A 56 9.93 3.64 -5.14
CA ASN A 56 9.72 2.73 -4.02
C ASN A 56 8.40 1.96 -4.18
N LEU A 57 7.32 2.65 -4.56
CA LEU A 57 6.02 2.04 -4.81
C LEU A 57 6.00 1.20 -6.08
N LEU A 58 6.66 1.64 -7.16
CA LEU A 58 6.80 0.87 -8.40
C LEU A 58 7.47 -0.48 -8.14
N VAL A 59 8.64 -0.45 -7.49
CA VAL A 59 9.34 -1.69 -7.14
C VAL A 59 8.49 -2.53 -6.20
N GLY A 60 7.79 -1.91 -5.25
CA GLY A 60 6.85 -2.59 -4.37
C GLY A 60 5.71 -3.29 -5.10
N ALA A 61 5.13 -2.63 -6.12
CA ALA A 61 4.06 -3.20 -6.94
C ALA A 61 4.52 -4.45 -7.71
N VAL A 62 5.75 -4.45 -8.20
CA VAL A 62 6.34 -5.59 -8.92
C VAL A 62 6.83 -6.67 -7.95
N ALA A 63 7.50 -6.28 -6.87
CA ALA A 63 8.07 -7.21 -5.90
C ALA A 63 7.02 -8.00 -5.12
N THR A 64 5.88 -7.40 -4.82
CA THR A 64 4.83 -8.04 -4.00
C THR A 64 4.30 -9.34 -4.61
N PRO A 65 3.87 -9.43 -5.88
CA PRO A 65 3.40 -10.68 -6.47
C PRO A 65 4.54 -11.68 -6.65
N ILE A 66 5.75 -11.21 -6.99
CA ILE A 66 6.94 -12.05 -7.12
C ILE A 66 7.25 -12.73 -5.77
N MET A 67 7.35 -11.95 -4.71
CA MET A 67 7.63 -12.45 -3.36
C MET A 67 6.47 -13.30 -2.82
N GLY A 68 5.23 -12.93 -3.11
CA GLY A 68 4.05 -13.74 -2.82
C GLY A 68 4.15 -15.13 -3.44
N ARG A 69 4.44 -15.20 -4.74
CA ARG A 69 4.60 -16.48 -5.46
C ARG A 69 5.81 -17.30 -4.98
N LEU A 70 6.94 -16.66 -4.74
CA LEU A 70 8.13 -17.31 -4.18
C LEU A 70 7.89 -17.82 -2.75
N SER A 71 6.98 -17.18 -2.00
CA SER A 71 6.62 -17.62 -0.65
C SER A 71 5.77 -18.89 -0.62
N ASP A 72 5.18 -19.30 -1.75
CA ASP A 72 4.54 -20.61 -1.87
C ASP A 72 5.57 -21.75 -1.98
N GLY A 73 6.81 -21.41 -2.32
CA GLY A 73 7.92 -22.34 -2.50
C GLY A 73 8.49 -22.88 -1.16
N PRO A 74 9.49 -23.79 -1.25
CA PRO A 74 10.03 -24.48 -0.08
C PRO A 74 10.98 -23.64 0.80
N HIS A 75 11.49 -22.51 0.32
CA HIS A 75 12.56 -21.73 0.98
C HIS A 75 12.11 -20.38 1.55
N LYS A 76 10.96 -20.35 2.25
CA LYS A 76 10.33 -19.12 2.77
C LYS A 76 11.24 -18.28 3.67
N LYS A 77 11.98 -18.94 4.60
CA LYS A 77 12.96 -18.25 5.47
C LYS A 77 14.08 -17.60 4.68
N ARG A 78 14.65 -18.31 3.69
CA ARG A 78 15.73 -17.79 2.84
C ARG A 78 15.23 -16.58 2.03
N LEU A 79 14.02 -16.68 1.47
CA LEU A 79 13.38 -15.56 0.77
C LEU A 79 13.28 -14.33 1.68
N LEU A 80 12.78 -14.52 2.91
CA LEU A 80 12.62 -13.42 3.86
C LEU A 80 13.98 -12.79 4.22
N LEU A 81 15.01 -13.59 4.51
CA LEU A 81 16.35 -13.09 4.84
C LEU A 81 17.02 -12.35 3.67
N VAL A 82 16.92 -12.90 2.45
CA VAL A 82 17.46 -12.23 1.24
C VAL A 82 16.75 -10.91 1.01
N SER A 83 15.42 -10.86 1.15
CA SER A 83 14.66 -9.63 1.01
C SER A 83 15.06 -8.58 2.06
N LEU A 84 15.17 -8.98 3.33
CA LEU A 84 15.64 -8.07 4.40
C LEU A 84 17.06 -7.56 4.13
N ALA A 85 17.96 -8.42 3.66
CA ALA A 85 19.33 -8.03 3.31
C ALA A 85 19.34 -7.02 2.14
N THR A 86 18.51 -7.22 1.12
CA THR A 86 18.40 -6.28 -0.02
C THR A 86 17.85 -4.92 0.43
N ILE A 87 16.81 -4.93 1.29
CA ILE A 87 16.24 -3.70 1.85
C ILE A 87 17.27 -2.99 2.74
N LEU A 88 18.07 -3.75 3.50
CA LEU A 88 19.18 -3.22 4.32
C LEU A 88 20.22 -2.51 3.44
N VAL A 89 20.67 -3.14 2.36
CA VAL A 89 21.58 -2.51 1.39
C VAL A 89 20.96 -1.23 0.84
N GLY A 90 19.67 -1.24 0.48
CA GLY A 90 18.95 -0.06 0.04
C GLY A 90 18.92 1.06 1.09
N SER A 91 18.74 0.70 2.37
CA SER A 91 18.72 1.67 3.48
C SER A 91 20.10 2.28 3.72
N VAL A 92 21.17 1.48 3.64
CA VAL A 92 22.56 1.97 3.74
C VAL A 92 22.89 2.89 2.57
N LEU A 93 22.53 2.51 1.33
CA LEU A 93 22.74 3.36 0.16
C LEU A 93 22.01 4.69 0.29
N ALA A 94 20.76 4.69 0.77
CA ALA A 94 20.00 5.92 0.97
C ALA A 94 20.61 6.81 2.09
N ALA A 95 21.08 6.20 3.18
CA ALA A 95 21.72 6.92 4.28
C ALA A 95 23.07 7.57 3.88
N CYS A 96 23.85 6.88 3.03
CA CYS A 96 25.18 7.31 2.61
C CYS A 96 25.20 7.96 1.21
N ALA A 97 24.04 8.25 0.62
CA ALA A 97 23.94 8.71 -0.75
C ALA A 97 24.69 10.04 -0.98
N PRO A 98 25.68 10.09 -1.92
CA PRO A 98 26.38 11.31 -2.27
C PRO A 98 25.58 12.18 -3.26
N ASN A 99 24.61 11.60 -3.96
CA ASN A 99 23.77 12.25 -4.96
C ASN A 99 22.39 11.60 -5.05
N PHE A 100 21.48 12.26 -5.75
CA PHE A 100 20.09 11.81 -5.89
C PHE A 100 19.96 10.46 -6.60
N THR A 101 20.81 10.13 -7.58
CA THR A 101 20.76 8.84 -8.29
C THR A 101 21.04 7.67 -7.36
N VAL A 102 22.10 7.74 -6.54
CA VAL A 102 22.40 6.69 -5.55
C VAL A 102 21.29 6.59 -4.52
N PHE A 103 20.73 7.71 -4.10
CA PHE A 103 19.57 7.75 -3.21
C PHE A 103 18.36 7.02 -3.81
N LEU A 104 18.02 7.28 -5.09
CA LEU A 104 16.93 6.59 -5.80
C LEU A 104 17.16 5.08 -5.90
N ILE A 105 18.39 4.63 -6.17
CA ILE A 105 18.71 3.20 -6.16
C ILE A 105 18.43 2.60 -4.78
N GLY A 106 18.86 3.28 -3.72
CA GLY A 106 18.53 2.87 -2.35
C GLY A 106 17.02 2.76 -2.12
N ARG A 107 16.25 3.74 -2.58
CA ARG A 107 14.78 3.76 -2.48
C ARG A 107 14.12 2.65 -3.30
N ALA A 108 14.67 2.34 -4.49
CA ALA A 108 14.20 1.22 -5.31
C ALA A 108 14.35 -0.12 -4.56
N LEU A 109 15.52 -0.36 -3.96
CA LEU A 109 15.76 -1.59 -3.18
C LEU A 109 14.85 -1.67 -1.93
N GLN A 110 14.57 -0.54 -1.29
CA GLN A 110 13.62 -0.47 -0.17
C GLN A 110 12.19 -0.81 -0.59
N GLY A 111 11.83 -0.69 -1.87
CA GLY A 111 10.53 -1.09 -2.41
C GLY A 111 10.19 -2.56 -2.18
N LEU A 112 11.19 -3.45 -2.02
CA LEU A 112 10.95 -4.85 -1.66
C LEU A 112 10.23 -5.01 -0.30
N SER A 113 10.22 -3.97 0.53
CA SER A 113 9.52 -3.98 1.83
C SER A 113 8.03 -4.30 1.70
N TYR A 114 7.39 -3.89 0.61
CA TYR A 114 5.97 -4.20 0.36
C TYR A 114 5.71 -5.71 0.18
N GLY A 115 6.70 -6.47 -0.29
CA GLY A 115 6.62 -7.92 -0.45
C GLY A 115 6.86 -8.72 0.85
N ILE A 116 7.34 -8.11 1.93
CA ILE A 116 7.61 -8.79 3.21
C ILE A 116 6.31 -9.33 3.84
N VAL A 117 5.21 -8.59 3.73
CA VAL A 117 3.93 -8.94 4.36
C VAL A 117 3.36 -10.26 3.81
N PRO A 118 3.26 -10.49 2.50
CA PRO A 118 2.87 -11.80 1.96
C PRO A 118 3.75 -12.94 2.46
N VAL A 119 5.07 -12.74 2.54
CA VAL A 119 6.00 -13.77 3.01
C VAL A 119 5.79 -14.08 4.49
N THR A 120 5.58 -13.06 5.33
CA THR A 120 5.30 -13.27 6.76
C THR A 120 3.95 -13.96 6.99
N ILE A 121 2.93 -13.66 6.17
CA ILE A 121 1.64 -14.36 6.18
C ILE A 121 1.82 -15.83 5.77
N ALA A 122 2.61 -16.13 4.73
CA ALA A 122 2.89 -17.49 4.31
C ALA A 122 3.61 -18.31 5.40
N LEU A 123 4.56 -17.68 6.11
CA LEU A 123 5.24 -18.29 7.27
C LEU A 123 4.29 -18.51 8.45
N ALA A 124 3.42 -17.54 8.74
CA ALA A 124 2.41 -17.67 9.79
C ALA A 124 1.45 -18.84 9.51
N ARG A 125 0.95 -18.97 8.27
CA ARG A 125 0.10 -20.09 7.84
C ARG A 125 0.79 -21.45 7.98
N ARG A 126 2.09 -21.48 7.71
CA ARG A 126 2.85 -22.73 7.68
C ARG A 126 3.20 -23.24 9.07
N TYR A 127 3.54 -22.35 10.01
CA TYR A 127 4.18 -22.73 11.26
C TYR A 127 3.37 -22.40 12.52
N LEU A 128 2.32 -21.57 12.44
CA LEU A 128 1.41 -21.35 13.57
C LEU A 128 0.36 -22.45 13.64
N ALA A 129 -0.15 -22.70 14.84
CA ALA A 129 -1.25 -23.62 15.07
C ALA A 129 -2.57 -23.05 14.50
N GLU A 130 -3.52 -23.92 14.13
CA GLU A 130 -4.78 -23.54 13.45
C GLU A 130 -5.61 -22.52 14.24
N ASP A 131 -5.61 -22.59 15.56
CA ASP A 131 -6.31 -21.68 16.48
C ASP A 131 -5.68 -20.27 16.49
N THR A 132 -4.36 -20.18 16.29
CA THR A 132 -3.58 -18.91 16.34
C THR A 132 -3.34 -18.30 14.96
N VAL A 133 -3.44 -19.06 13.88
CA VAL A 133 -3.18 -18.59 12.51
C VAL A 133 -4.07 -17.39 12.12
N ARG A 134 -5.37 -17.46 12.42
CA ARG A 134 -6.32 -16.37 12.08
C ARG A 134 -5.98 -15.07 12.82
N VAL A 135 -5.65 -15.19 14.10
CA VAL A 135 -5.22 -14.06 14.93
C VAL A 135 -3.89 -13.51 14.42
N GLY A 136 -2.97 -14.38 14.04
CA GLY A 136 -1.67 -14.04 13.49
C GLY A 136 -1.78 -13.22 12.20
N ILE A 137 -2.57 -13.67 11.23
CA ILE A 137 -2.80 -12.95 9.95
C ILE A 137 -3.44 -11.58 10.20
N SER A 138 -4.44 -11.52 11.08
CA SER A 138 -5.06 -10.26 11.47
C SER A 138 -4.06 -9.31 12.12
N SER A 139 -3.19 -9.80 13.00
CA SER A 139 -2.15 -9.01 13.65
C SER A 139 -1.14 -8.47 12.64
N LEU A 140 -0.68 -9.29 11.69
CA LEU A 140 0.21 -8.86 10.62
C LEU A 140 -0.41 -7.75 9.75
N SER A 141 -1.70 -7.87 9.41
CA SER A 141 -2.40 -6.85 8.63
C SER A 141 -2.54 -5.52 9.37
N VAL A 142 -2.81 -5.55 10.69
CA VAL A 142 -2.87 -4.36 11.54
C VAL A 142 -1.50 -3.71 11.69
N THR A 143 -0.46 -4.53 11.78
CA THR A 143 0.93 -4.06 11.93
C THR A 143 1.35 -3.15 10.77
N VAL A 144 0.89 -3.43 9.55
CA VAL A 144 1.19 -2.56 8.39
C VAL A 144 0.64 -1.16 8.61
N SER A 145 -0.63 -1.03 9.00
CA SER A 145 -1.25 0.27 9.26
C SER A 145 -0.60 0.99 10.45
N THR A 146 -0.22 0.23 11.48
CA THR A 146 0.48 0.77 12.67
C THR A 146 1.87 1.28 12.28
N GLY A 147 2.62 0.51 11.49
CA GLY A 147 3.97 0.87 11.06
C GLY A 147 3.98 2.11 10.17
N LEU A 148 3.03 2.22 9.25
CA LEU A 148 2.85 3.44 8.45
C LEU A 148 2.64 4.66 9.37
N GLY A 149 1.81 4.53 10.41
CA GLY A 149 1.49 5.61 11.31
C GLY A 149 2.60 6.05 12.23
N ILE A 150 3.35 5.11 12.74
CA ILE A 150 4.51 5.40 13.60
C ILE A 150 5.68 5.94 12.77
N GLY A 151 5.79 5.51 11.52
CA GLY A 151 6.90 5.87 10.65
C GLY A 151 7.02 7.38 10.38
N TYR A 152 5.90 8.11 10.26
CA TYR A 152 5.94 9.55 10.02
C TYR A 152 6.49 10.36 11.21
N PRO A 153 5.95 10.23 12.44
CA PRO A 153 6.53 10.89 13.60
C PRO A 153 7.99 10.49 13.83
N LEU A 154 8.29 9.20 13.67
CA LEU A 154 9.66 8.70 13.82
C LEU A 154 10.60 9.33 12.80
N THR A 155 10.17 9.49 11.54
CA THR A 155 10.93 10.17 10.50
C THR A 155 11.18 11.63 10.87
N GLY A 156 10.14 12.34 11.32
CA GLY A 156 10.25 13.74 11.75
C GLY A 156 11.22 13.92 12.90
N ILE A 157 11.16 13.06 13.93
CA ILE A 157 12.06 13.08 15.08
C ILE A 157 13.51 12.84 14.64
N LEU A 158 13.75 11.78 13.89
CA LEU A 158 15.11 11.39 13.49
C LEU A 158 15.74 12.42 12.53
N ALA A 159 14.95 12.88 11.55
CA ALA A 159 15.46 13.81 10.56
C ALA A 159 15.68 15.23 11.13
N SER A 160 14.84 15.67 12.06
CA SER A 160 15.06 16.97 12.75
C SER A 160 16.27 16.95 13.68
N ALA A 161 16.57 15.79 14.29
CA ALA A 161 17.69 15.67 15.23
C ALA A 161 19.05 15.49 14.55
N ALA A 162 19.12 14.76 13.42
CA ALA A 162 20.39 14.35 12.80
C ALA A 162 20.33 14.29 11.25
N GLY A 163 19.41 15.03 10.63
CA GLY A 163 19.24 15.11 9.18
C GLY A 163 18.53 13.88 8.58
N PHE A 164 18.15 13.97 7.30
CA PHE A 164 17.40 12.91 6.63
C PHE A 164 18.14 11.57 6.59
N ARG A 165 19.47 11.61 6.52
CA ARG A 165 20.34 10.41 6.53
C ARG A 165 20.14 9.56 7.77
N ALA A 166 19.89 10.20 8.93
CA ALA A 166 19.66 9.48 10.18
C ALA A 166 18.40 8.60 10.15
N ALA A 167 17.35 9.03 9.47
CA ALA A 167 16.13 8.22 9.32
C ALA A 167 16.42 6.93 8.53
N PHE A 168 17.21 6.99 7.47
CA PHE A 168 17.61 5.81 6.69
C PHE A 168 18.64 4.93 7.40
N ALA A 169 19.56 5.53 8.17
CA ALA A 169 20.50 4.80 9.03
C ALA A 169 19.76 4.04 10.15
N PHE A 170 18.76 4.64 10.77
CA PHE A 170 17.88 3.98 11.73
C PHE A 170 17.15 2.78 11.08
N ALA A 171 16.62 2.96 9.87
CA ALA A 171 16.02 1.85 9.12
C ALA A 171 17.00 0.69 8.91
N ALA A 172 18.27 0.99 8.59
CA ALA A 172 19.30 -0.03 8.43
C ALA A 172 19.54 -0.80 9.75
N VAL A 173 19.68 -0.12 10.87
CA VAL A 173 19.84 -0.76 12.20
C VAL A 173 18.62 -1.62 12.53
N PHE A 174 17.42 -1.12 12.25
CA PHE A 174 16.18 -1.83 12.52
C PHE A 174 16.04 -3.10 11.65
N LEU A 175 16.50 -3.05 10.40
CA LEU A 175 16.57 -4.20 9.50
C LEU A 175 17.59 -5.24 9.92
N VAL A 176 18.75 -4.84 10.48
CA VAL A 176 19.72 -5.77 11.04
C VAL A 176 19.11 -6.55 12.20
N THR A 177 18.44 -5.86 13.13
CA THR A 177 17.77 -6.53 14.26
C THR A 177 16.67 -7.47 13.79
N ALA A 178 15.85 -7.06 12.80
CA ALA A 178 14.82 -7.91 12.19
C ALA A 178 15.44 -9.15 11.51
N SER A 179 16.55 -9.00 10.81
CA SER A 179 17.27 -10.10 10.19
C SER A 179 17.80 -11.11 11.21
N ILE A 180 18.35 -10.62 12.33
CA ILE A 180 18.81 -11.47 13.44
C ILE A 180 17.63 -12.23 14.08
N VAL A 181 16.50 -11.55 14.30
CA VAL A 181 15.28 -12.16 14.84
C VAL A 181 14.76 -13.26 13.92
N VAL A 182 14.65 -13.00 12.62
CA VAL A 182 14.22 -13.98 11.61
C VAL A 182 15.19 -15.16 11.55
N TRP A 183 16.49 -14.88 11.52
CA TRP A 183 17.51 -15.93 11.46
C TRP A 183 17.43 -16.89 12.64
N ARG A 184 17.17 -16.39 13.88
CA ARG A 184 17.14 -17.18 15.10
C ARG A 184 15.82 -17.89 15.35
N ILE A 185 14.68 -17.23 15.05
CA ILE A 185 13.36 -17.70 15.50
C ILE A 185 12.60 -18.43 14.40
N VAL A 186 12.72 -17.99 13.13
CA VAL A 186 11.99 -18.64 12.04
C VAL A 186 12.62 -20.02 11.76
N PRO A 187 11.81 -21.11 11.71
CA PRO A 187 12.32 -22.44 11.46
C PRO A 187 13.11 -22.56 10.15
N ASN A 188 14.15 -23.39 10.17
CA ASN A 188 14.89 -23.73 8.95
C ASN A 188 14.06 -24.71 8.11
N GLY A 189 13.97 -24.45 6.78
CA GLY A 189 13.38 -25.36 5.82
C GLY A 189 14.44 -25.98 4.91
N PRO A 190 14.12 -27.00 4.10
CA PRO A 190 13.06 -26.87 3.11
C PRO A 190 11.68 -27.26 3.64
N ASP A 191 10.66 -26.51 3.22
CA ASP A 191 9.27 -26.88 3.45
C ASP A 191 8.88 -27.92 2.38
N GLU A 192 8.84 -29.20 2.76
CA GLU A 192 8.54 -30.30 1.84
C GLU A 192 7.13 -30.21 1.21
N ARG A 193 6.22 -29.44 1.82
CA ARG A 193 4.90 -29.15 1.28
C ARG A 193 4.89 -27.92 0.35
N GLY A 194 6.04 -27.24 0.16
CA GLY A 194 6.16 -26.11 -0.74
C GLY A 194 5.98 -26.53 -2.21
N LEU A 195 5.17 -25.78 -2.95
CA LEU A 195 4.96 -26.05 -4.36
C LEU A 195 6.22 -25.73 -5.16
N ARG A 196 6.77 -26.72 -5.86
CA ARG A 196 7.83 -26.53 -6.85
C ARG A 196 7.20 -26.16 -8.20
N THR A 197 6.69 -24.94 -8.31
CA THR A 197 6.16 -24.44 -9.57
C THR A 197 7.21 -23.62 -10.32
N ARG A 198 7.19 -23.70 -11.66
CA ARG A 198 8.03 -22.82 -12.48
C ARG A 198 7.60 -21.37 -12.23
N PHE A 199 8.58 -20.50 -12.00
CA PHE A 199 8.33 -19.06 -11.82
C PHE A 199 8.01 -18.43 -13.17
N ASP A 200 6.97 -17.60 -13.20
CA ASP A 200 6.56 -16.84 -14.39
C ASP A 200 7.44 -15.59 -14.56
N THR A 201 8.60 -15.79 -15.17
CA THR A 201 9.53 -14.70 -15.46
C THR A 201 8.96 -13.72 -16.49
N LEU A 202 8.23 -14.24 -17.49
CA LEU A 202 7.66 -13.42 -18.56
C LEU A 202 6.56 -12.50 -18.00
N GLY A 203 5.65 -13.03 -17.18
CA GLY A 203 4.62 -12.24 -16.52
C GLY A 203 5.22 -11.17 -15.61
N ALA A 204 6.27 -11.49 -14.84
CA ALA A 204 6.97 -10.52 -13.99
C ALA A 204 7.63 -9.39 -14.79
N LEU A 205 8.27 -9.71 -15.93
CA LEU A 205 8.88 -8.71 -16.81
C LEU A 205 7.83 -7.82 -17.47
N LEU A 206 6.77 -8.40 -18.03
CA LEU A 206 5.70 -7.63 -18.68
C LEU A 206 4.98 -6.72 -17.71
N LEU A 207 4.65 -7.22 -16.49
CA LEU A 207 4.04 -6.39 -15.45
C LEU A 207 4.97 -5.26 -15.02
N GLY A 208 6.23 -5.57 -14.72
CA GLY A 208 7.20 -4.61 -14.23
C GLY A 208 7.50 -3.50 -15.24
N THR A 209 7.81 -3.88 -16.49
CA THR A 209 8.09 -2.91 -17.56
C THR A 209 6.86 -2.12 -17.97
N GLY A 210 5.66 -2.75 -17.99
CA GLY A 210 4.41 -2.07 -18.27
C GLY A 210 4.05 -1.02 -17.20
N LEU A 211 4.19 -1.37 -15.92
CA LEU A 211 3.99 -0.41 -14.82
C LEU A 211 5.05 0.70 -14.83
N ALA A 212 6.31 0.38 -15.11
CA ALA A 212 7.36 1.38 -15.23
C ALA A 212 7.06 2.39 -16.34
N ALA A 213 6.69 1.91 -17.53
CA ALA A 213 6.31 2.77 -18.65
C ALA A 213 5.11 3.67 -18.31
N LEU A 214 4.08 3.12 -17.63
CA LEU A 214 2.91 3.88 -17.18
C LEU A 214 3.30 5.01 -16.21
N LEU A 215 4.11 4.69 -15.21
CA LEU A 215 4.47 5.66 -14.17
C LEU A 215 5.45 6.72 -14.69
N VAL A 216 6.37 6.35 -15.59
CA VAL A 216 7.21 7.32 -16.30
C VAL A 216 6.36 8.28 -17.12
N ALA A 217 5.39 7.77 -17.90
CA ALA A 217 4.49 8.63 -18.69
C ALA A 217 3.72 9.61 -17.81
N VAL A 218 3.23 9.18 -16.65
CA VAL A 218 2.46 10.05 -15.72
C VAL A 218 3.38 11.03 -15.01
N SER A 219 4.55 10.61 -14.51
CA SER A 219 5.48 11.48 -13.78
C SER A 219 6.14 12.53 -14.66
N GLU A 220 6.52 12.17 -15.90
CA GLU A 220 7.25 13.06 -16.80
C GLU A 220 6.34 13.78 -17.79
N GLY A 221 5.06 13.45 -17.84
CA GLY A 221 4.11 14.03 -18.79
C GLY A 221 4.01 15.55 -18.72
N SER A 222 4.17 16.16 -17.54
CA SER A 222 4.23 17.62 -17.37
C SER A 222 5.53 18.22 -17.88
N ASN A 223 6.66 17.52 -17.75
CA ASN A 223 7.97 18.00 -18.19
C ASN A 223 8.17 17.85 -19.70
N TRP A 224 7.76 16.71 -20.27
CA TRP A 224 7.90 16.41 -21.69
C TRP A 224 6.77 16.98 -22.55
N GLY A 225 5.64 17.33 -21.92
CA GLY A 225 4.37 17.65 -22.56
C GLY A 225 3.48 16.41 -22.76
N TRP A 226 2.21 16.53 -22.37
CA TRP A 226 1.24 15.42 -22.41
C TRP A 226 0.98 14.87 -23.81
N SER A 227 1.13 15.71 -24.86
CA SER A 227 0.98 15.34 -26.27
C SER A 227 2.31 15.00 -26.96
N SER A 228 3.43 15.00 -26.25
CA SER A 228 4.73 14.69 -26.86
C SER A 228 4.81 13.23 -27.30
N ALA A 229 5.62 12.97 -28.33
CA ALA A 229 5.85 11.61 -28.82
C ALA A 229 6.42 10.69 -27.74
N TRP A 230 7.25 11.21 -26.83
CA TRP A 230 7.83 10.45 -25.72
C TRP A 230 6.75 10.01 -24.71
N THR A 231 5.89 10.92 -24.27
CA THR A 231 4.79 10.61 -23.32
C THR A 231 3.81 9.62 -23.94
N LEU A 232 3.39 9.86 -25.19
CA LEU A 232 2.46 8.99 -25.90
C LEU A 232 3.06 7.60 -26.17
N SER A 233 4.35 7.51 -26.50
CA SER A 233 5.02 6.22 -26.70
C SER A 233 5.12 5.43 -25.38
N CYS A 234 5.37 6.09 -24.25
CA CYS A 234 5.36 5.44 -22.94
C CYS A 234 3.95 4.93 -22.56
N PHE A 235 2.88 5.70 -22.83
CA PHE A 235 1.50 5.22 -22.62
C PHE A 235 1.17 4.04 -23.52
N LEU A 236 1.55 4.09 -24.80
CA LEU A 236 1.34 2.99 -25.74
C LEU A 236 2.11 1.74 -25.30
N ALA A 237 3.38 1.89 -24.93
CA ALA A 237 4.19 0.79 -24.40
C ALA A 237 3.58 0.19 -23.14
N ALA A 238 3.11 1.01 -22.20
CA ALA A 238 2.40 0.56 -21.01
C ALA A 238 1.14 -0.24 -21.36
N ALA A 239 0.31 0.27 -22.26
CA ALA A 239 -0.90 -0.40 -22.70
C ALA A 239 -0.62 -1.77 -23.35
N VAL A 240 0.36 -1.83 -24.27
CA VAL A 240 0.75 -3.06 -24.97
C VAL A 240 1.34 -4.08 -23.99
N LEU A 241 2.26 -3.65 -23.11
CA LEU A 241 2.93 -4.54 -22.15
C LEU A 241 1.95 -5.08 -21.09
N LEU A 242 1.06 -4.24 -20.54
CA LEU A 242 0.06 -4.66 -19.56
C LEU A 242 -1.04 -5.53 -20.19
N ALA A 243 -1.45 -5.26 -21.44
CA ALA A 243 -2.35 -6.12 -22.18
C ALA A 243 -1.70 -7.49 -22.48
N GLY A 244 -0.43 -7.48 -22.92
CA GLY A 244 0.38 -8.68 -23.10
C GLY A 244 0.54 -9.49 -21.82
N TRP A 245 0.80 -8.82 -20.69
CA TRP A 245 0.83 -9.44 -19.38
C TRP A 245 -0.51 -10.13 -19.04
N ALA A 246 -1.62 -9.41 -19.16
CA ALA A 246 -2.94 -9.98 -18.88
C ALA A 246 -3.26 -11.19 -19.76
N PHE A 247 -2.88 -11.13 -21.04
CA PHE A 247 -3.05 -12.25 -21.99
C PHE A 247 -2.22 -13.47 -21.59
N VAL A 248 -0.97 -13.29 -21.20
CA VAL A 248 -0.07 -14.36 -20.73
C VAL A 248 -0.63 -15.00 -19.46
N GLU A 249 -0.96 -14.16 -18.43
CA GLU A 249 -1.50 -14.63 -17.15
C GLU A 249 -2.80 -15.44 -17.28
N LEU A 250 -3.64 -15.10 -18.26
CA LEU A 250 -4.88 -15.86 -18.52
C LEU A 250 -4.62 -17.22 -19.18
N ARG A 251 -3.45 -17.44 -19.79
CA ARG A 251 -3.14 -18.66 -20.55
C ARG A 251 -2.26 -19.65 -19.82
N ILE A 252 -1.35 -19.18 -18.97
CA ILE A 252 -0.42 -20.07 -18.28
C ILE A 252 -1.09 -20.82 -17.12
N PRO A 253 -0.66 -22.08 -16.85
CA PRO A 253 -1.22 -22.89 -15.76
C PRO A 253 -0.86 -22.34 -14.37
N ASN A 254 0.32 -21.75 -14.21
CA ASN A 254 0.83 -21.24 -12.95
C ASN A 254 1.16 -19.74 -13.06
N PRO A 255 0.15 -18.86 -13.16
CA PRO A 255 0.34 -17.43 -13.32
C PRO A 255 0.98 -16.81 -12.08
N LEU A 256 1.69 -15.68 -12.27
CA LEU A 256 2.18 -14.84 -11.18
C LEU A 256 0.99 -14.29 -10.37
N VAL A 257 -0.05 -13.87 -11.10
CA VAL A 257 -1.31 -13.38 -10.54
C VAL A 257 -2.49 -14.11 -11.21
N ASN A 258 -3.29 -14.82 -10.44
CA ASN A 258 -4.46 -15.51 -11.00
C ASN A 258 -5.58 -14.52 -11.37
N LEU A 259 -5.54 -13.97 -12.59
CA LEU A 259 -6.55 -13.03 -13.08
C LEU A 259 -7.95 -13.65 -13.24
N ARG A 260 -8.06 -14.99 -13.27
CA ARG A 260 -9.37 -15.67 -13.36
C ARG A 260 -10.22 -15.41 -12.11
N VAL A 261 -9.57 -15.25 -10.95
CA VAL A 261 -10.23 -14.92 -9.68
C VAL A 261 -10.88 -13.53 -9.70
N VAL A 262 -10.34 -12.60 -10.51
CA VAL A 262 -10.88 -11.23 -10.64
C VAL A 262 -12.28 -11.19 -11.26
N ARG A 263 -12.72 -12.25 -11.95
CA ARG A 263 -14.09 -12.36 -12.48
C ARG A 263 -15.17 -12.41 -11.39
N ASN A 264 -14.80 -12.75 -10.15
CA ASN A 264 -15.71 -12.68 -9.01
C ASN A 264 -16.01 -11.20 -8.69
N LYS A 265 -17.31 -10.86 -8.56
CA LYS A 265 -17.75 -9.48 -8.33
C LYS A 265 -17.19 -8.87 -7.06
N ASP A 266 -17.11 -9.65 -5.98
CA ASP A 266 -16.60 -9.16 -4.69
C ASP A 266 -15.10 -8.89 -4.77
N VAL A 267 -14.35 -9.74 -5.49
CA VAL A 267 -12.92 -9.54 -5.76
C VAL A 267 -12.69 -8.32 -6.65
N LEU A 268 -13.51 -8.16 -7.71
CA LEU A 268 -13.44 -7.00 -8.60
C LEU A 268 -13.71 -5.69 -7.83
N LEU A 269 -14.72 -5.67 -6.96
CA LEU A 269 -15.03 -4.50 -6.13
C LEU A 269 -13.89 -4.17 -5.17
N ALA A 270 -13.33 -5.17 -4.48
CA ALA A 270 -12.18 -4.99 -3.60
C ALA A 270 -10.97 -4.44 -4.38
N ASN A 271 -10.71 -4.95 -5.56
CA ASN A 271 -9.58 -4.56 -6.40
C ASN A 271 -9.73 -3.15 -6.99
N SER A 272 -10.91 -2.80 -7.49
CA SER A 272 -11.20 -1.44 -7.99
C SER A 272 -11.09 -0.41 -6.85
N THR A 273 -11.58 -0.76 -5.66
CA THR A 273 -11.45 0.06 -4.47
C THR A 273 -9.98 0.26 -4.08
N ALA A 274 -9.18 -0.80 -4.17
CA ALA A 274 -7.74 -0.76 -3.85
C ALA A 274 -6.98 0.24 -4.72
N ILE A 275 -7.22 0.25 -6.04
CA ILE A 275 -6.55 1.19 -6.97
C ILE A 275 -6.98 2.63 -6.66
N GLY A 276 -8.28 2.92 -6.68
CA GLY A 276 -8.77 4.29 -6.60
C GLY A 276 -8.49 4.95 -5.25
N LEU A 277 -8.73 4.22 -4.15
CA LEU A 277 -8.44 4.75 -2.82
C LEU A 277 -6.93 4.75 -2.52
N GLY A 278 -6.16 3.81 -3.09
CA GLY A 278 -4.71 3.86 -3.04
C GLY A 278 -4.16 5.15 -3.65
N ALA A 279 -4.65 5.53 -4.83
CA ALA A 279 -4.27 6.78 -5.47
C ALA A 279 -4.65 8.01 -4.63
N ALA A 280 -5.90 8.09 -4.19
CA ALA A 280 -6.38 9.20 -3.36
C ALA A 280 -5.58 9.35 -2.06
N MET A 281 -5.23 8.22 -1.41
CA MET A 281 -4.40 8.21 -0.21
C MET A 281 -3.04 8.87 -0.44
N TYR A 282 -2.32 8.47 -1.48
CA TYR A 282 -0.97 8.98 -1.71
C TYR A 282 -0.96 10.43 -2.19
N ILE A 283 -1.99 10.88 -2.92
CA ILE A 283 -2.19 12.31 -3.20
C ILE A 283 -2.39 13.06 -1.88
N GLY A 284 -3.33 12.62 -1.04
CA GLY A 284 -3.63 13.26 0.24
C GLY A 284 -2.42 13.34 1.16
N LEU A 285 -1.65 12.24 1.29
CA LEU A 285 -0.43 12.20 2.10
C LEU A 285 0.65 13.15 1.58
N SER A 286 0.91 13.14 0.26
CA SER A 286 1.94 13.96 -0.38
C SER A 286 1.63 15.44 -0.23
N VAL A 287 0.40 15.84 -0.55
CA VAL A 287 -0.03 17.25 -0.51
C VAL A 287 -0.10 17.77 0.93
N SER A 288 -0.68 17.01 1.87
CA SER A 288 -0.75 17.43 3.27
C SER A 288 0.63 17.54 3.93
N SER A 289 1.58 16.67 3.55
CA SER A 289 2.97 16.76 4.00
C SER A 289 3.67 18.02 3.49
N LEU A 290 3.38 18.40 2.24
CA LEU A 290 3.92 19.60 1.62
C LEU A 290 3.35 20.86 2.29
N ILE A 291 2.03 20.97 2.47
CA ILE A 291 1.36 22.10 3.15
C ILE A 291 1.93 22.30 4.56
N ALA A 292 2.10 21.20 5.31
CA ALA A 292 2.63 21.25 6.67
C ALA A 292 3.99 21.94 6.76
N GLN A 293 4.84 21.82 5.74
CA GLN A 293 6.21 22.32 5.72
C GLN A 293 6.39 23.59 4.87
N ALA A 294 5.48 23.88 3.94
CA ALA A 294 5.56 25.05 3.08
C ALA A 294 5.57 26.35 3.90
N PRO A 295 6.33 27.38 3.47
CA PRO A 295 6.35 28.68 4.13
C PRO A 295 4.97 29.36 4.14
N THR A 296 4.67 30.15 5.15
CA THR A 296 3.41 30.91 5.23
C THR A 296 3.27 31.95 4.11
N SER A 297 4.38 32.36 3.48
CA SER A 297 4.38 33.24 2.30
C SER A 297 3.63 32.66 1.08
N THR A 298 3.46 31.35 1.01
CA THR A 298 2.71 30.68 -0.06
C THR A 298 1.19 30.86 0.06
N GLY A 299 0.69 31.36 1.18
CA GLY A 299 -0.72 31.55 1.47
C GLY A 299 -1.42 30.33 2.07
N TYR A 300 -0.99 29.11 1.73
CA TYR A 300 -1.52 27.82 2.24
C TYR A 300 -0.54 27.14 3.24
N GLY A 301 0.71 27.51 3.24
CA GLY A 301 1.76 26.86 4.04
C GLY A 301 1.62 27.13 5.54
N ILE A 302 1.83 26.08 6.35
CA ILE A 302 1.75 26.15 7.82
C ILE A 302 3.12 26.39 8.45
N ALA A 303 4.21 26.22 7.70
CA ALA A 303 5.60 26.41 8.12
C ALA A 303 5.98 25.61 9.37
N LEU A 304 5.48 24.39 9.53
CA LEU A 304 5.84 23.54 10.65
C LEU A 304 7.28 23.06 10.53
N PRO A 305 8.07 23.14 11.63
CA PRO A 305 9.33 22.43 11.70
C PRO A 305 9.15 20.94 11.40
N LEU A 306 10.14 20.31 10.77
CA LEU A 306 10.11 18.92 10.34
C LEU A 306 9.68 17.95 11.46
N PHE A 307 10.08 18.23 12.71
CA PHE A 307 9.67 17.50 13.90
C PHE A 307 8.12 17.43 14.01
N TRP A 308 7.45 18.58 13.98
CA TRP A 308 5.99 18.66 14.13
C TRP A 308 5.25 18.22 12.87
N ALA A 309 5.82 18.46 11.69
CA ALA A 309 5.26 17.99 10.43
C ALA A 309 5.08 16.46 10.40
N GLY A 310 5.98 15.72 11.08
CA GLY A 310 5.83 14.26 11.25
C GLY A 310 4.56 13.85 12.00
N PHE A 311 4.10 14.67 12.94
CA PHE A 311 2.89 14.36 13.72
C PHE A 311 1.59 14.72 12.99
N VAL A 312 1.63 15.49 11.90
CA VAL A 312 0.45 15.83 11.09
C VAL A 312 -0.19 14.56 10.49
N MET A 313 0.61 13.50 10.26
CA MET A 313 0.11 12.22 9.76
C MET A 313 -0.41 11.26 10.85
N LEU A 314 -0.21 11.60 12.13
CA LEU A 314 -0.65 10.73 13.25
C LEU A 314 -2.17 10.51 13.29
N PRO A 315 -3.04 11.53 13.06
CA PRO A 315 -4.48 11.34 13.03
C PRO A 315 -4.94 10.31 12.01
N LEU A 316 -4.31 10.23 10.81
CA LEU A 316 -4.59 9.20 9.82
C LEU A 316 -4.40 7.80 10.41
N SER A 317 -3.34 7.61 11.16
CA SER A 317 -3.02 6.31 11.76
C SER A 317 -3.97 5.94 12.89
N VAL A 318 -4.29 6.91 13.74
CA VAL A 318 -5.29 6.76 14.82
C VAL A 318 -6.65 6.40 14.22
N GLY A 319 -7.09 7.14 13.18
CA GLY A 319 -8.33 6.88 12.46
C GLY A 319 -8.35 5.48 11.83
N SER A 320 -7.27 5.09 11.16
CA SER A 320 -7.16 3.77 10.52
C SER A 320 -7.18 2.61 11.52
N LEU A 321 -6.44 2.72 12.62
CA LEU A 321 -6.44 1.69 13.68
C LEU A 321 -7.80 1.59 14.38
N GLY A 322 -8.42 2.74 14.69
CA GLY A 322 -9.75 2.81 15.28
C GLY A 322 -10.80 2.15 14.38
N ALA A 323 -10.86 2.57 13.12
CA ALA A 323 -11.78 2.02 12.13
C ALA A 323 -11.59 0.50 11.93
N ASN A 324 -10.34 0.04 11.86
CA ASN A 324 -10.04 -1.39 11.73
C ASN A 324 -10.57 -2.22 12.93
N ARG A 325 -10.47 -1.68 14.17
CA ARG A 325 -11.07 -2.32 15.35
C ARG A 325 -12.59 -2.37 15.27
N VAL A 326 -13.22 -1.26 14.88
CA VAL A 326 -14.68 -1.15 14.71
C VAL A 326 -15.18 -2.11 13.64
N VAL A 327 -14.55 -2.15 12.47
CA VAL A 327 -14.92 -3.08 11.38
C VAL A 327 -14.85 -4.53 11.84
N ARG A 328 -13.79 -4.93 12.55
CA ARG A 328 -13.65 -6.30 13.07
C ARG A 328 -14.73 -6.64 14.10
N ALA A 329 -15.08 -5.72 14.98
CA ALA A 329 -16.15 -5.92 15.96
C ALA A 329 -17.52 -6.06 15.31
N LEU A 330 -17.80 -5.24 14.29
CA LEU A 330 -19.07 -5.20 13.57
C LEU A 330 -19.18 -6.26 12.45
N ALA A 331 -18.07 -6.82 11.96
CA ALA A 331 -18.05 -7.80 10.88
C ALA A 331 -18.83 -9.10 11.20
N ARG A 332 -19.07 -9.38 12.48
CA ARG A 332 -19.92 -10.50 12.93
C ARG A 332 -21.42 -10.19 12.76
N ARG A 333 -21.83 -8.92 12.78
CA ARG A 333 -23.21 -8.46 12.74
C ARG A 333 -23.62 -7.77 11.44
N THR A 334 -22.65 -7.28 10.67
CA THR A 334 -22.87 -6.48 9.46
C THR A 334 -22.21 -7.16 8.26
N ARG A 335 -22.80 -7.02 7.07
CA ARG A 335 -22.21 -7.54 5.82
C ARG A 335 -20.96 -6.77 5.47
N LEU A 336 -19.86 -7.48 5.19
CA LEU A 336 -18.56 -6.87 4.81
C LEU A 336 -18.68 -5.94 3.60
N THR A 337 -19.58 -6.24 2.66
CA THR A 337 -19.84 -5.41 1.47
C THR A 337 -20.38 -4.02 1.81
N THR A 338 -20.90 -3.78 3.02
CA THR A 338 -21.38 -2.47 3.48
C THR A 338 -20.22 -1.55 3.88
N PHE A 339 -19.09 -2.13 4.35
CA PHE A 339 -17.96 -1.33 4.80
C PHE A 339 -17.17 -0.69 3.66
N LEU A 340 -17.17 -1.28 2.45
CA LEU A 340 -16.48 -0.70 1.30
C LEU A 340 -17.08 0.66 0.90
N PRO A 341 -18.40 0.79 0.61
CA PRO A 341 -18.98 2.09 0.28
C PRO A 341 -18.93 3.08 1.46
N LEU A 342 -19.04 2.60 2.70
CA LEU A 342 -18.93 3.47 3.87
C LEU A 342 -17.51 4.07 3.98
N GLY A 343 -16.48 3.24 3.88
CA GLY A 343 -15.10 3.71 3.93
C GLY A 343 -14.75 4.62 2.74
N ALA A 344 -15.24 4.31 1.53
CA ALA A 344 -15.05 5.16 0.36
C ALA A 344 -15.78 6.52 0.54
N ALA A 345 -16.98 6.54 1.10
CA ALA A 345 -17.71 7.77 1.41
C ALA A 345 -16.92 8.66 2.37
N VAL A 346 -16.39 8.09 3.47
CA VAL A 346 -15.58 8.84 4.44
C VAL A 346 -14.30 9.37 3.80
N THR A 347 -13.62 8.58 2.97
CA THR A 347 -12.42 9.02 2.23
C THR A 347 -12.75 10.16 1.27
N THR A 348 -13.89 10.07 0.55
CA THR A 348 -14.36 11.12 -0.36
C THR A 348 -14.69 12.39 0.41
N THR A 349 -15.39 12.29 1.55
CA THR A 349 -15.69 13.44 2.42
C THR A 349 -14.42 14.12 2.90
N SER A 350 -13.40 13.33 3.30
CA SER A 350 -12.11 13.88 3.67
C SER A 350 -11.43 14.63 2.53
N ALA A 351 -11.39 14.04 1.34
CA ALA A 351 -10.77 14.66 0.17
C ALA A 351 -11.52 15.93 -0.25
N ILE A 352 -12.84 15.95 -0.18
CA ILE A 352 -13.67 17.15 -0.42
C ILE A 352 -13.38 18.21 0.64
N LEU A 353 -13.31 17.85 1.92
CA LEU A 353 -12.98 18.78 2.98
C LEU A 353 -11.64 19.47 2.69
N LEU A 354 -10.58 18.68 2.42
CA LEU A 354 -9.25 19.21 2.13
C LEU A 354 -9.20 19.98 0.80
N TRP A 355 -10.08 19.71 -0.15
CA TRP A 355 -10.21 20.51 -1.38
C TRP A 355 -10.68 21.93 -1.10
N PHE A 356 -11.61 22.10 -0.18
CA PHE A 356 -12.21 23.42 0.12
C PHE A 356 -11.50 24.16 1.26
N VAL A 357 -10.95 23.42 2.24
CA VAL A 357 -10.32 24.00 3.43
C VAL A 357 -9.06 23.25 3.79
N HIS A 358 -7.92 23.91 3.68
CA HIS A 358 -6.60 23.33 3.93
C HIS A 358 -5.54 24.36 4.40
N ASP A 359 -5.98 25.56 4.80
CA ASP A 359 -5.09 26.66 5.19
C ASP A 359 -4.67 26.58 6.65
N GLN A 360 -5.45 25.87 7.48
CA GLN A 360 -5.22 25.79 8.92
C GLN A 360 -4.80 24.37 9.32
N LEU A 361 -3.92 24.30 10.32
CA LEU A 361 -3.44 23.00 10.82
C LEU A 361 -4.56 22.05 11.25
N TRP A 362 -5.57 22.54 11.94
CA TRP A 362 -6.68 21.71 12.43
C TRP A 362 -7.52 21.12 11.29
N GLU A 363 -7.62 21.80 10.16
CA GLU A 363 -8.31 21.32 8.95
C GLU A 363 -7.57 20.10 8.36
N ILE A 364 -6.26 20.22 8.24
CA ILE A 364 -5.41 19.11 7.80
C ILE A 364 -5.50 17.92 8.78
N LEU A 365 -5.47 18.18 10.10
CA LEU A 365 -5.57 17.12 11.10
C LEU A 365 -6.92 16.39 11.06
N ILE A 366 -8.03 17.11 10.90
CA ILE A 366 -9.38 16.52 10.74
C ILE A 366 -9.46 15.77 9.41
N GLY A 367 -8.99 16.36 8.32
CA GLY A 367 -8.92 15.72 7.02
C GLY A 367 -8.14 14.39 7.10
N MET A 368 -6.95 14.39 7.69
CA MET A 368 -6.14 13.19 7.87
C MET A 368 -6.80 12.14 8.76
N LEU A 369 -7.52 12.55 9.82
CA LEU A 369 -8.29 11.64 10.68
C LEU A 369 -9.40 10.95 9.88
N LEU A 370 -10.19 11.71 9.14
CA LEU A 370 -11.25 11.16 8.29
C LEU A 370 -10.68 10.26 7.19
N PHE A 371 -9.59 10.67 6.57
CA PHE A 371 -8.87 9.86 5.59
C PHE A 371 -8.47 8.51 6.20
N GLY A 372 -7.91 8.54 7.41
CA GLY A 372 -7.53 7.35 8.16
C GLY A 372 -8.72 6.43 8.47
N ILE A 373 -9.86 6.99 8.89
CA ILE A 373 -11.09 6.23 9.15
C ILE A 373 -11.58 5.54 7.87
N GLY A 374 -11.65 6.27 6.76
CA GLY A 374 -12.07 5.73 5.46
C GLY A 374 -11.16 4.59 4.99
N MET A 375 -9.85 4.82 5.02
CA MET A 375 -8.85 3.83 4.61
C MET A 375 -8.83 2.61 5.53
N GLY A 376 -8.86 2.81 6.85
CA GLY A 376 -8.90 1.72 7.83
C GLY A 376 -10.13 0.83 7.66
N THR A 377 -11.28 1.44 7.36
CA THR A 377 -12.53 0.73 7.08
C THR A 377 -12.43 -0.14 5.83
N THR A 378 -11.93 0.41 4.72
CA THR A 378 -11.81 -0.32 3.45
C THR A 378 -10.72 -1.39 3.50
N TYR A 379 -9.55 -1.08 4.07
CA TYR A 379 -8.43 -2.01 4.17
C TYR A 379 -8.70 -3.20 5.09
N ALA A 380 -9.55 -3.02 6.11
CA ALA A 380 -10.02 -4.13 6.93
C ALA A 380 -11.03 -5.03 6.16
N ALA A 381 -11.89 -4.42 5.33
CA ALA A 381 -12.97 -5.12 4.65
C ALA A 381 -12.50 -5.88 3.38
N MET A 382 -11.54 -5.34 2.61
CA MET A 382 -11.09 -5.92 1.34
C MET A 382 -10.57 -7.36 1.48
N PRO A 383 -9.57 -7.67 2.34
CA PRO A 383 -9.07 -9.04 2.48
C PRO A 383 -10.13 -10.01 2.99
N ALA A 384 -11.01 -9.54 3.88
CA ALA A 384 -12.09 -10.35 4.43
C ALA A 384 -13.17 -10.66 3.37
N LEU A 385 -13.43 -9.72 2.45
CA LEU A 385 -14.36 -9.92 1.33
C LEU A 385 -13.77 -10.90 0.31
N ILE A 386 -12.49 -10.75 -0.04
CA ILE A 386 -11.78 -11.66 -0.92
C ILE A 386 -11.77 -13.07 -0.33
N ALA A 387 -11.47 -13.22 0.97
CA ALA A 387 -11.41 -14.52 1.63
C ALA A 387 -12.72 -15.31 1.63
N ARG A 388 -13.87 -14.62 1.53
CA ARG A 388 -15.18 -15.28 1.41
C ARG A 388 -15.55 -15.66 -0.02
N SER A 389 -14.82 -15.15 -0.99
CA SER A 389 -15.19 -15.18 -2.40
C SER A 389 -14.30 -16.08 -3.25
N VAL A 390 -13.21 -16.60 -2.66
CA VAL A 390 -12.23 -17.45 -3.34
C VAL A 390 -11.94 -18.72 -2.52
N ALA A 391 -11.48 -19.77 -3.18
CA ALA A 391 -11.04 -20.98 -2.52
C ALA A 391 -9.79 -20.72 -1.64
N ASP A 392 -9.62 -21.50 -0.58
CA ASP A 392 -8.47 -21.36 0.34
C ASP A 392 -7.12 -21.48 -0.37
N THR A 393 -7.05 -22.27 -1.44
CA THR A 393 -5.85 -22.44 -2.28
C THR A 393 -5.50 -21.20 -3.10
N GLU A 394 -6.46 -20.32 -3.38
CA GLU A 394 -6.30 -19.10 -4.18
C GLU A 394 -6.25 -17.81 -3.33
N LEU A 395 -6.58 -17.93 -2.05
CA LEU A 395 -6.70 -16.79 -1.15
C LEU A 395 -5.41 -15.95 -1.08
N GLY A 396 -4.25 -16.62 -1.00
CA GLY A 396 -2.96 -15.96 -0.96
C GLY A 396 -2.71 -15.10 -2.19
N SER A 397 -2.94 -15.66 -3.37
CA SER A 397 -2.79 -14.97 -4.65
C SER A 397 -3.76 -13.79 -4.78
N ALA A 398 -5.03 -13.98 -4.43
CA ALA A 398 -6.06 -12.95 -4.55
C ALA A 398 -5.81 -11.75 -3.59
N VAL A 399 -5.42 -12.01 -2.34
CA VAL A 399 -5.08 -10.96 -1.38
C VAL A 399 -3.78 -10.24 -1.77
N SER A 400 -2.78 -10.98 -2.25
CA SER A 400 -1.53 -10.39 -2.75
C SER A 400 -1.80 -9.48 -3.95
N PHE A 401 -2.67 -9.90 -4.87
CA PHE A 401 -3.04 -9.08 -6.02
C PHE A 401 -3.77 -7.79 -5.61
N ASN A 402 -4.68 -7.85 -4.65
CA ASN A 402 -5.32 -6.67 -4.08
C ASN A 402 -4.29 -5.70 -3.48
N GLN A 403 -3.28 -6.23 -2.79
CA GLN A 403 -2.18 -5.43 -2.26
C GLN A 403 -1.35 -4.77 -3.38
N VAL A 404 -1.06 -5.50 -4.46
CA VAL A 404 -0.39 -4.97 -5.66
C VAL A 404 -1.17 -3.80 -6.24
N LEU A 405 -2.47 -3.99 -6.47
CA LEU A 405 -3.33 -2.94 -7.04
C LEU A 405 -3.40 -1.70 -6.15
N ARG A 406 -3.38 -1.86 -4.83
CA ARG A 406 -3.28 -0.76 -3.89
C ARG A 406 -1.95 0.00 -4.03
N THR A 407 -0.85 -0.73 -4.18
CA THR A 407 0.49 -0.14 -4.37
C THR A 407 0.61 0.54 -5.74
N VAL A 408 0.04 -0.06 -6.79
CA VAL A 408 -0.05 0.55 -8.14
C VAL A 408 -0.86 1.84 -8.09
N GLY A 409 -2.03 1.80 -7.43
CA GLY A 409 -2.85 3.00 -7.20
C GLY A 409 -2.07 4.08 -6.47
N GLY A 410 -1.33 3.70 -5.40
CA GLY A 410 -0.48 4.62 -4.66
C GLY A 410 0.64 5.24 -5.50
N ALA A 411 1.33 4.43 -6.31
CA ALA A 411 2.36 4.90 -7.22
C ALA A 411 1.80 5.88 -8.27
N PHE A 412 0.64 5.54 -8.85
CA PHE A 412 -0.07 6.42 -9.77
C PHE A 412 -0.48 7.74 -9.09
N GLY A 413 -1.04 7.67 -7.88
CA GLY A 413 -1.42 8.87 -7.11
C GLY A 413 -0.23 9.75 -6.77
N SER A 414 0.90 9.16 -6.37
CA SER A 414 2.16 9.87 -6.10
C SER A 414 2.69 10.56 -7.37
N ALA A 415 2.73 9.84 -8.50
CA ALA A 415 3.20 10.38 -9.77
C ALA A 415 2.28 11.52 -10.28
N LEU A 416 0.95 11.31 -10.19
CA LEU A 416 -0.03 12.32 -10.59
C LEU A 416 0.06 13.57 -9.70
N SER A 417 0.21 13.41 -8.39
CA SER A 417 0.43 14.51 -7.46
C SER A 417 1.68 15.32 -7.83
N GLY A 418 2.81 14.64 -8.07
CA GLY A 418 4.05 15.28 -8.51
C GLY A 418 3.89 16.05 -9.82
N ALA A 419 3.23 15.46 -10.81
CA ALA A 419 2.99 16.09 -12.11
C ALA A 419 2.09 17.34 -12.01
N VAL A 420 1.03 17.28 -11.19
CA VAL A 420 0.12 18.43 -10.96
C VAL A 420 0.86 19.56 -10.25
N LEU A 421 1.60 19.25 -9.19
CA LEU A 421 2.37 20.26 -8.46
C LEU A 421 3.47 20.88 -9.32
N ALA A 422 4.17 20.08 -10.14
CA ALA A 422 5.18 20.56 -11.07
C ALA A 422 4.60 21.49 -12.14
N ALA A 423 3.39 21.19 -12.66
CA ALA A 423 2.72 22.02 -13.65
C ALA A 423 2.20 23.37 -13.10
N HIS A 424 2.12 23.50 -11.78
CA HIS A 424 1.60 24.69 -11.08
C HIS A 424 2.65 25.29 -10.13
N MET A 425 3.91 25.35 -10.56
CA MET A 425 4.98 25.98 -9.77
C MET A 425 4.88 27.50 -9.83
N GLY A 426 4.96 28.15 -8.69
CA GLY A 426 5.08 29.59 -8.57
C GLY A 426 6.52 30.09 -8.82
N THR A 427 6.70 31.41 -8.82
CA THR A 427 7.99 32.06 -9.00
C THR A 427 8.94 31.86 -7.81
N ASP A 428 8.40 31.48 -6.66
CA ASP A 428 9.10 31.19 -5.40
C ASP A 428 9.54 29.72 -5.27
N LEU A 429 9.45 28.95 -6.35
CA LEU A 429 9.77 27.51 -6.41
C LEU A 429 8.88 26.63 -5.53
N HIS A 430 7.76 27.17 -5.05
CA HIS A 430 6.70 26.38 -4.38
C HIS A 430 5.50 26.20 -5.32
N PRO A 431 4.75 25.10 -5.18
CA PRO A 431 3.48 24.95 -5.89
C PRO A 431 2.51 26.08 -5.52
N THR A 432 1.72 26.52 -6.49
CA THR A 432 0.65 27.50 -6.22
C THR A 432 -0.51 26.86 -5.46
N ASP A 433 -1.33 27.65 -4.77
CA ASP A 433 -2.56 27.20 -4.14
C ASP A 433 -3.51 26.49 -5.11
N GLY A 434 -3.58 26.98 -6.36
CA GLY A 434 -4.34 26.30 -7.43
C GLY A 434 -3.84 24.88 -7.73
N GLY A 435 -2.53 24.61 -7.63
CA GLY A 435 -1.96 23.28 -7.77
C GLY A 435 -2.33 22.36 -6.60
N ILE A 436 -2.31 22.88 -5.37
CA ILE A 436 -2.73 22.19 -4.17
C ILE A 436 -4.22 21.80 -4.24
N THR A 437 -5.06 22.78 -4.54
CA THR A 437 -6.52 22.64 -4.74
C THR A 437 -6.85 21.60 -5.81
N LEU A 438 -6.16 21.64 -6.96
CA LEU A 438 -6.36 20.68 -8.05
C LEU A 438 -5.96 19.26 -7.64
N ALA A 439 -4.88 19.09 -6.89
CA ALA A 439 -4.47 17.78 -6.41
C ALA A 439 -5.51 17.16 -5.46
N PHE A 440 -6.05 17.93 -4.51
CA PHE A 440 -7.15 17.46 -3.66
C PHE A 440 -8.44 17.21 -4.43
N ALA A 441 -8.77 18.04 -5.43
CA ALA A 441 -9.92 17.83 -6.31
C ALA A 441 -9.81 16.50 -7.06
N LEU A 442 -8.62 16.13 -7.56
CA LEU A 442 -8.38 14.84 -8.20
C LEU A 442 -8.54 13.68 -7.23
N ALA A 443 -8.06 13.82 -5.99
CA ALA A 443 -8.28 12.81 -4.95
C ALA A 443 -9.78 12.66 -4.61
N ALA A 444 -10.51 13.78 -4.53
CA ALA A 444 -11.95 13.80 -4.29
C ALA A 444 -12.73 13.15 -5.44
N CYS A 445 -12.45 13.54 -6.68
CA CYS A 445 -13.09 12.95 -7.87
C CYS A 445 -12.80 11.44 -7.99
N GLY A 446 -11.55 11.04 -7.83
CA GLY A 446 -11.16 9.62 -7.89
C GLY A 446 -11.84 8.77 -6.81
N SER A 447 -11.86 9.24 -5.57
CA SER A 447 -12.55 8.54 -4.47
C SER A 447 -14.08 8.56 -4.62
N ALA A 448 -14.67 9.65 -5.15
CA ALA A 448 -16.09 9.75 -5.43
C ALA A 448 -16.55 8.75 -6.53
N ILE A 449 -15.76 8.56 -7.57
CA ILE A 449 -16.03 7.55 -8.61
C ILE A 449 -16.06 6.16 -7.99
N VAL A 450 -15.09 5.85 -7.13
CA VAL A 450 -15.06 4.55 -6.40
C VAL A 450 -16.28 4.42 -5.49
N PHE A 451 -16.60 5.45 -4.72
CA PHE A 451 -17.80 5.46 -3.86
C PHE A 451 -19.08 5.24 -4.65
N ALA A 452 -19.28 5.97 -5.75
CA ALA A 452 -20.47 5.84 -6.60
C ALA A 452 -20.61 4.42 -7.15
N GLY A 453 -19.52 3.83 -7.68
CA GLY A 453 -19.52 2.46 -8.15
C GLY A 453 -19.89 1.43 -7.07
N LEU A 454 -19.35 1.59 -5.86
CA LEU A 454 -19.65 0.74 -4.72
C LEU A 454 -21.08 0.92 -4.23
N ALA A 455 -21.59 2.15 -4.16
CA ALA A 455 -22.95 2.48 -3.74
C ALA A 455 -23.99 1.88 -4.70
N VAL A 456 -23.80 2.08 -6.01
CA VAL A 456 -24.66 1.49 -7.05
C VAL A 456 -24.70 -0.05 -6.94
N ASN A 457 -23.54 -0.68 -6.80
CA ASN A 457 -23.51 -2.13 -6.63
C ASN A 457 -24.20 -2.59 -5.34
N HIS A 458 -24.02 -1.84 -4.24
CA HIS A 458 -24.65 -2.14 -2.96
C HIS A 458 -26.19 -2.07 -3.05
N VAL A 459 -26.74 -1.03 -3.68
CA VAL A 459 -28.20 -0.87 -3.90
C VAL A 459 -28.75 -1.98 -4.79
N ARG A 460 -28.11 -2.24 -5.95
CA ARG A 460 -28.53 -3.31 -6.87
C ARG A 460 -28.50 -4.69 -6.22
N SER A 461 -27.54 -4.98 -5.35
CA SER A 461 -27.45 -6.27 -4.66
C SER A 461 -28.54 -6.43 -3.57
N ARG A 462 -29.02 -5.33 -3.00
CA ARG A 462 -30.17 -5.35 -2.07
C ARG A 462 -31.49 -5.55 -2.81
N ALA A 463 -31.73 -4.85 -3.92
CA ALA A 463 -32.91 -4.97 -4.75
C ALA A 463 -33.11 -6.43 -5.23
N ARG A 464 -32.07 -7.04 -5.79
CA ARG A 464 -32.12 -8.44 -6.25
C ARG A 464 -32.43 -9.47 -5.14
N LYS A 465 -32.13 -9.17 -3.88
CA LYS A 465 -32.44 -10.05 -2.74
C LYS A 465 -33.85 -9.83 -2.18
N GLY A 466 -34.43 -8.65 -2.40
CA GLY A 466 -35.82 -8.36 -2.06
C GLY A 466 -36.83 -8.96 -3.06
N GLU A 467 -36.38 -9.19 -4.31
CA GLU A 467 -37.21 -9.76 -5.38
C GLU A 467 -37.16 -11.31 -5.44
N ALA A 468 -36.32 -11.99 -4.65
CA ALA A 468 -36.33 -13.43 -4.57
C ALA A 468 -37.64 -13.88 -3.89
N PRO A 469 -38.56 -14.61 -4.60
CA PRO A 469 -39.77 -15.09 -3.99
C PRO A 469 -39.41 -15.95 -2.79
N SER A 470 -40.09 -15.75 -1.67
CA SER A 470 -40.06 -16.69 -0.56
C SER A 470 -40.55 -18.03 -1.13
N ALA A 471 -39.62 -18.96 -1.34
CA ALA A 471 -39.98 -20.33 -1.66
C ALA A 471 -40.88 -20.79 -0.51
N ARG A 472 -42.21 -20.82 -0.78
CA ARG A 472 -43.17 -21.47 0.08
C ARG A 472 -42.69 -22.92 0.20
N VAL A 473 -42.27 -23.32 1.38
CA VAL A 473 -42.16 -24.73 1.73
C VAL A 473 -43.52 -25.33 1.53
N PRO A 474 -43.72 -26.32 0.69
CA PRO A 474 -44.99 -27.03 0.64
C PRO A 474 -45.11 -27.78 1.97
N HIS A 475 -46.05 -27.35 2.80
CA HIS A 475 -46.58 -28.22 3.83
C HIS A 475 -47.29 -29.36 3.12
N ASP A 476 -46.59 -30.44 2.86
CA ASP A 476 -47.23 -31.70 2.51
C ASP A 476 -47.60 -32.43 3.79
N VAL A 477 -48.83 -32.17 4.19
CA VAL A 477 -49.59 -32.97 5.14
C VAL A 477 -50.12 -34.13 4.38
N THR A 478 -49.51 -35.27 4.46
CA THR A 478 -50.20 -36.55 4.21
C THR A 478 -49.90 -37.50 5.35
N SER A 479 -50.86 -37.49 6.30
CA SER A 479 -51.28 -38.69 7.01
C SER A 479 -51.43 -39.87 6.06
N PHE A 480 -50.85 -41.02 6.36
CA PHE A 480 -51.54 -42.33 6.18
C PHE A 480 -50.84 -43.38 7.03
N ARG A 481 -51.62 -43.89 8.06
CA ARG A 481 -51.68 -45.23 8.68
C ARG A 481 -50.40 -45.93 9.14
#